data_f86da439d26d4cc60419172373ff5adb
#
_entry.id   f86da439d26d4cc60419172373ff5adb
#
_cell.length_a   1.000
_cell.length_b   1.000
_cell.length_c   1.000
_cell.angle_alpha   90.00
_cell.angle_beta   90.00
_cell.angle_gamma   90.00
#
_symmetry.space_group_name_H-M   'P 1'
#
loop_
_entity.id
_entity.type
_entity.pdbx_description
1 polymer ?
#
loop_
_entity_poly.entity_id
_entity_poly.type
_entity_poly.pdbx_seq_one_letter_code
_entity_poly.pdbx_strand_id
1 'polypeptide(L)'
;MPTILCRVDRTSQALYNKVLMEATLAATYSAFVSDGGARLRRAFIAAYGPEVGAEATSDALAYGWEHWSRVSEMDNPAGYLYRVGQSKARRYRRRPVRLPIVEAVALPWVEPGLPAALERLSERQRQAILLCHGYGWTLVEVGSPWASDRPVRFAAAAQCWRY
;
A
#
# COMPACT_ATOMS: atom_id res chain seq x y z
N MET A 1 40.45 -38.49 26.80
CA MET A 1 39.24 -37.71 26.56
C MET A 1 39.16 -37.42 25.07
N PRO A 2 38.36 -38.16 24.26
CA PRO A 2 38.19 -37.84 22.84
C PRO A 2 37.19 -36.68 22.71
N THR A 3 37.65 -35.57 22.14
CA THR A 3 36.81 -34.44 21.71
C THR A 3 35.97 -34.90 20.53
N ILE A 4 34.68 -35.16 20.76
CA ILE A 4 33.70 -35.44 19.71
C ILE A 4 33.44 -34.13 19.03
N LEU A 5 34.21 -33.80 18.01
CA LEU A 5 33.88 -32.79 17.01
C LEU A 5 32.66 -33.28 16.19
N CYS A 6 31.46 -32.90 16.61
CA CYS A 6 30.25 -33.14 15.88
C CYS A 6 30.40 -32.40 14.54
N ARG A 7 30.77 -33.14 13.49
CA ARG A 7 30.90 -32.64 12.11
C ARG A 7 29.47 -32.42 11.63
N VAL A 8 28.96 -31.19 11.81
CA VAL A 8 27.67 -30.79 11.21
C VAL A 8 27.79 -30.97 9.69
N ASP A 9 27.02 -31.89 9.17
CA ASP A 9 27.00 -32.19 7.75
C ASP A 9 26.53 -30.92 6.99
N ARG A 10 27.16 -30.66 5.82
CA ARG A 10 26.85 -29.50 4.97
C ARG A 10 25.36 -29.42 4.65
N THR A 11 24.70 -30.55 4.50
CA THR A 11 23.27 -30.66 4.22
C THR A 11 22.44 -30.15 5.40
N SER A 12 22.79 -30.55 6.61
CA SER A 12 22.10 -30.06 7.83
C SER A 12 22.31 -28.57 8.06
N GLN A 13 23.51 -28.05 7.75
CA GLN A 13 23.81 -26.61 7.85
C GLN A 13 23.00 -25.81 6.81
N ALA A 14 22.89 -26.33 5.58
CA ALA A 14 22.10 -25.67 4.53
C ALA A 14 20.60 -25.64 4.88
N LEU A 15 20.06 -26.72 5.41
CA LEU A 15 18.67 -26.80 5.88
C LEU A 15 18.42 -25.83 7.04
N TYR A 16 19.34 -25.80 8.02
CA TYR A 16 19.23 -24.87 9.14
C TYR A 16 19.23 -23.40 8.68
N ASN A 17 20.14 -23.04 7.79
CA ASN A 17 20.22 -21.67 7.23
C ASN A 17 18.96 -21.31 6.45
N LYS A 18 18.38 -22.26 5.69
CA LYS A 18 17.13 -22.07 4.96
C LYS A 18 15.96 -21.79 5.92
N VAL A 19 15.80 -22.62 6.95
CA VAL A 19 14.72 -22.44 7.95
C VAL A 19 14.88 -21.12 8.69
N LEU A 20 16.11 -20.74 9.06
CA LEU A 20 16.36 -19.46 9.72
C LEU A 20 16.01 -18.26 8.81
N MET A 21 16.36 -18.34 7.53
CA MET A 21 16.04 -17.32 6.56
C MET A 21 14.51 -17.19 6.36
N GLU A 22 13.80 -18.30 6.24
CA GLU A 22 12.33 -18.32 6.11
C GLU A 22 11.67 -17.74 7.37
N ALA A 23 12.12 -18.09 8.55
CA ALA A 23 11.63 -17.54 9.82
C ALA A 23 11.87 -16.01 9.90
N THR A 24 13.02 -15.53 9.45
CA THR A 24 13.35 -14.11 9.42
C THR A 24 12.45 -13.36 8.44
N LEU A 25 12.22 -13.91 7.25
CA LEU A 25 11.30 -13.32 6.26
C LEU A 25 9.86 -13.27 6.79
N ALA A 26 9.40 -14.33 7.45
CA ALA A 26 8.09 -14.37 8.07
C ALA A 26 7.93 -13.32 9.18
N ALA A 27 8.94 -13.15 10.02
CA ALA A 27 8.94 -12.16 11.10
C ALA A 27 8.91 -10.73 10.55
N THR A 28 9.74 -10.42 9.55
CA THR A 28 9.78 -9.10 8.92
C THR A 28 8.49 -8.78 8.17
N TYR A 29 7.89 -9.77 7.51
CA TYR A 29 6.57 -9.59 6.88
C TYR A 29 5.47 -9.35 7.91
N SER A 30 5.44 -10.10 9.00
CA SER A 30 4.45 -9.91 10.08
C SER A 30 4.55 -8.51 10.70
N ALA A 31 5.77 -8.01 10.90
CA ALA A 31 6.00 -6.65 11.37
C ALA A 31 5.46 -5.61 10.37
N PHE A 32 5.73 -5.80 9.08
CA PHE A 32 5.19 -4.93 8.02
C PHE A 32 3.65 -4.91 8.02
N VAL A 33 2.99 -6.08 8.12
CA VAL A 33 1.52 -6.17 8.13
C VAL A 33 0.95 -5.51 9.37
N SER A 34 1.58 -5.66 10.53
CA SER A 34 1.13 -5.05 11.79
C SER A 34 1.22 -3.53 11.75
N ASP A 35 2.28 -3.00 11.16
CA ASP A 35 2.51 -1.55 11.08
C ASP A 35 1.73 -0.88 9.93
N GLY A 36 1.81 -1.45 8.73
CA GLY A 36 1.29 -0.84 7.50
C GLY A 36 -0.01 -1.44 6.96
N GLY A 37 -0.40 -2.64 7.39
CA GLY A 37 -1.53 -3.37 6.79
C GLY A 37 -2.87 -2.64 6.95
N ALA A 38 -3.14 -2.08 8.12
CA ALA A 38 -4.37 -1.31 8.36
C ALA A 38 -4.42 -0.02 7.53
N ARG A 39 -3.26 0.62 7.32
CA ARG A 39 -3.11 1.83 6.50
C ARG A 39 -3.36 1.51 5.03
N LEU A 40 -2.80 0.40 4.54
CA LEU A 40 -3.00 -0.09 3.18
C LEU A 40 -4.47 -0.43 2.93
N ARG A 41 -5.12 -1.12 3.88
CA ARG A 41 -6.55 -1.45 3.81
C ARG A 41 -7.43 -0.21 3.73
N ARG A 42 -7.19 0.79 4.57
CA ARG A 42 -7.96 2.05 4.54
C ARG A 42 -7.81 2.76 3.20
N ALA A 43 -6.60 2.78 2.64
CA ALA A 43 -6.34 3.37 1.33
C ALA A 43 -7.14 2.68 0.21
N PHE A 44 -7.20 1.34 0.20
CA PHE A 44 -7.99 0.60 -0.77
C PHE A 44 -9.49 0.79 -0.58
N ILE A 45 -9.99 0.76 0.65
CA ILE A 45 -11.42 0.98 0.94
C ILE A 45 -11.85 2.38 0.47
N ALA A 46 -11.04 3.40 0.71
CA ALA A 46 -11.31 4.74 0.24
C ALA A 46 -11.32 4.87 -1.28
N ALA A 47 -10.40 4.18 -1.96
CA ALA A 47 -10.28 4.26 -3.42
C ALA A 47 -11.33 3.42 -4.17
N TYR A 48 -11.75 2.28 -3.60
CA TYR A 48 -12.53 1.26 -4.32
C TYR A 48 -13.81 0.82 -3.60
N GLY A 49 -14.09 1.37 -2.42
CA GLY A 49 -15.20 0.95 -1.56
C GLY A 49 -14.88 -0.27 -0.68
N PRO A 50 -15.78 -0.63 0.27
CA PRO A 50 -15.48 -1.60 1.31
C PRO A 50 -15.22 -3.01 0.77
N GLU A 51 -16.02 -3.49 -0.16
CA GLU A 51 -15.92 -4.86 -0.71
C GLU A 51 -14.67 -5.02 -1.57
N VAL A 52 -14.58 -4.22 -2.65
CA VAL A 52 -13.43 -4.29 -3.59
C VAL A 52 -12.13 -3.90 -2.89
N GLY A 53 -12.19 -2.93 -1.97
CA GLY A 53 -11.03 -2.50 -1.21
C GLY A 53 -10.50 -3.57 -0.26
N ALA A 54 -11.38 -4.33 0.39
CA ALA A 54 -10.97 -5.44 1.24
C ALA A 54 -10.32 -6.56 0.42
N GLU A 55 -10.91 -6.90 -0.73
CA GLU A 55 -10.39 -7.93 -1.64
C GLU A 55 -9.04 -7.53 -2.24
N ALA A 56 -8.91 -6.29 -2.71
CA ALA A 56 -7.65 -5.75 -3.21
C ALA A 56 -6.55 -5.72 -2.15
N THR A 57 -6.91 -5.49 -0.89
CA THR A 57 -5.97 -5.56 0.25
C THR A 57 -5.48 -6.98 0.46
N SER A 58 -6.38 -7.95 0.49
CA SER A 58 -6.05 -9.37 0.65
C SER A 58 -5.14 -9.86 -0.47
N ASP A 59 -5.45 -9.52 -1.71
CA ASP A 59 -4.65 -9.85 -2.88
C ASP A 59 -3.25 -9.20 -2.83
N ALA A 60 -3.16 -7.94 -2.40
CA ALA A 60 -1.89 -7.24 -2.28
C ALA A 60 -1.01 -7.84 -1.19
N LEU A 61 -1.61 -8.19 -0.04
CA LEU A 61 -0.88 -8.83 1.05
C LEU A 61 -0.49 -10.27 0.71
N ALA A 62 -1.34 -11.07 0.06
CA ALA A 62 -0.98 -12.39 -0.42
C ALA A 62 0.21 -12.34 -1.37
N TYR A 63 0.18 -11.44 -2.35
CA TYR A 63 1.31 -11.20 -3.24
C TYR A 63 2.57 -10.76 -2.46
N GLY A 64 2.41 -9.89 -1.47
CA GLY A 64 3.50 -9.45 -0.59
C GLY A 64 4.15 -10.62 0.12
N TRP A 65 3.37 -11.53 0.66
CA TRP A 65 3.88 -12.75 1.31
C TRP A 65 4.70 -13.63 0.36
N GLU A 66 4.16 -13.92 -0.81
CA GLU A 66 4.81 -14.77 -1.82
C GLU A 66 6.14 -14.18 -2.33
N HIS A 67 6.26 -12.85 -2.36
CA HIS A 67 7.40 -12.15 -2.96
C HIS A 67 8.17 -11.28 -1.94
N TRP A 68 8.02 -11.57 -0.64
CA TRP A 68 8.52 -10.69 0.42
C TRP A 68 10.03 -10.47 0.37
N SER A 69 10.80 -11.49 0.01
CA SER A 69 12.26 -11.36 -0.15
C SER A 69 12.67 -10.20 -1.08
N ARG A 70 11.91 -10.01 -2.15
CA ARG A 70 12.15 -8.92 -3.12
C ARG A 70 11.47 -7.62 -2.71
N VAL A 71 10.25 -7.71 -2.18
CA VAL A 71 9.45 -6.54 -1.82
C VAL A 71 10.05 -5.80 -0.63
N SER A 72 10.63 -6.52 0.33
CA SER A 72 11.27 -5.94 1.52
C SER A 72 12.52 -5.08 1.21
N GLU A 73 13.17 -5.35 0.08
CA GLU A 73 14.36 -4.61 -0.37
C GLU A 73 14.02 -3.30 -1.11
N MET A 74 12.74 -3.03 -1.38
CA MET A 74 12.30 -1.83 -2.06
C MET A 74 12.26 -0.63 -1.10
N ASP A 75 12.54 0.57 -1.62
CA ASP A 75 12.45 1.82 -0.85
C ASP A 75 11.05 2.07 -0.28
N ASN A 76 10.00 1.57 -0.97
CA ASN A 76 8.62 1.75 -0.56
C ASN A 76 7.79 0.48 -0.81
N PRO A 77 7.87 -0.52 0.09
CA PRO A 77 7.09 -1.76 -0.01
C PRO A 77 5.58 -1.52 -0.02
N ALA A 78 5.09 -0.60 0.80
CA ALA A 78 3.66 -0.28 0.90
C ALA A 78 3.12 0.31 -0.40
N GLY A 79 3.84 1.25 -1.00
CA GLY A 79 3.48 1.85 -2.29
C GLY A 79 3.46 0.82 -3.42
N TYR A 80 4.44 -0.09 -3.44
CA TYR A 80 4.48 -1.18 -4.42
C TYR A 80 3.28 -2.12 -4.26
N LEU A 81 2.97 -2.56 -3.03
CA LEU A 81 1.82 -3.41 -2.76
C LEU A 81 0.49 -2.72 -3.06
N TYR A 82 0.39 -1.41 -2.80
CA TYR A 82 -0.77 -0.63 -3.22
C TYR A 82 -0.98 -0.70 -4.75
N ARG A 83 0.09 -0.58 -5.54
CA ARG A 83 0.00 -0.70 -7.01
C ARG A 83 -0.43 -2.10 -7.45
N VAL A 84 0.10 -3.15 -6.81
CA VAL A 84 -0.31 -4.54 -7.08
C VAL A 84 -1.81 -4.70 -6.85
N GLY A 85 -2.32 -4.32 -5.69
CA GLY A 85 -3.74 -4.39 -5.36
C GLY A 85 -4.60 -3.49 -6.26
N GLN A 86 -4.10 -2.31 -6.65
CA GLN A 86 -4.78 -1.43 -7.60
C GLN A 86 -5.00 -2.11 -8.95
N SER A 87 -4.01 -2.84 -9.46
CA SER A 87 -4.14 -3.58 -10.71
C SER A 87 -5.19 -4.70 -10.63
N LYS A 88 -5.31 -5.34 -9.47
CA LYS A 88 -6.32 -6.35 -9.18
C LYS A 88 -7.71 -5.73 -9.03
N ALA A 89 -7.84 -4.65 -8.23
CA ALA A 89 -9.08 -3.94 -8.01
C ALA A 89 -9.76 -3.48 -9.31
N ARG A 90 -8.98 -3.06 -10.29
CA ARG A 90 -9.51 -2.67 -11.62
C ARG A 90 -10.26 -3.82 -12.33
N ARG A 91 -9.92 -5.07 -12.07
CA ARG A 91 -10.61 -6.25 -12.63
C ARG A 91 -11.96 -6.49 -11.98
N TYR A 92 -12.09 -6.18 -10.68
CA TYR A 92 -13.34 -6.32 -9.92
C TYR A 92 -14.29 -5.16 -10.14
N ARG A 93 -13.80 -4.04 -10.67
CA ARG A 93 -14.54 -2.80 -10.86
C ARG A 93 -15.54 -2.92 -12.02
N ARG A 94 -16.68 -3.54 -11.79
CA ARG A 94 -17.81 -3.55 -12.73
C ARG A 94 -18.67 -2.30 -12.69
N ARG A 95 -18.50 -1.42 -11.69
CA ARG A 95 -19.20 -0.13 -11.54
C ARG A 95 -18.25 0.95 -11.01
N PRO A 96 -18.33 2.20 -11.51
CA PRO A 96 -17.63 3.31 -10.87
C PRO A 96 -18.16 3.41 -9.43
N VAL A 97 -17.27 3.23 -8.46
CA VAL A 97 -17.58 3.55 -7.08
C VAL A 97 -17.73 5.06 -7.04
N ARG A 98 -18.97 5.53 -7.03
CA ARG A 98 -19.23 6.88 -6.56
C ARG A 98 -18.83 6.87 -5.09
N LEU A 99 -17.89 7.74 -4.71
CA LEU A 99 -17.71 8.05 -3.30
C LEU A 99 -19.13 8.32 -2.77
N PRO A 100 -19.53 7.69 -1.64
CA PRO A 100 -20.80 8.02 -1.06
C PRO A 100 -20.78 9.55 -0.93
N ILE A 101 -21.64 10.19 -1.69
CA ILE A 101 -22.02 11.57 -1.40
C ILE A 101 -22.64 11.39 -0.03
N VAL A 102 -21.86 11.63 1.01
CA VAL A 102 -22.43 11.90 2.31
C VAL A 102 -23.31 13.09 2.01
N GLU A 103 -24.62 12.83 1.87
CA GLU A 103 -25.58 13.92 1.88
C GLU A 103 -25.11 14.80 3.00
N ALA A 104 -24.84 16.06 2.68
CA ALA A 104 -24.23 17.00 3.59
C ALA A 104 -25.15 17.23 4.79
N VAL A 105 -25.31 16.21 5.61
CA VAL A 105 -25.61 16.39 7.00
C VAL A 105 -24.45 17.24 7.48
N ALA A 106 -24.75 18.52 7.62
CA ALA A 106 -23.83 19.58 7.89
C ALA A 106 -22.88 19.17 9.03
N LEU A 107 -21.81 18.47 8.67
CA LEU A 107 -20.70 18.30 9.58
C LEU A 107 -20.04 19.67 9.64
N PRO A 108 -20.15 20.41 10.75
CA PRO A 108 -19.80 21.82 10.81
C PRO A 108 -18.33 22.12 10.55
N TRP A 109 -17.52 21.07 10.36
CA TRP A 109 -16.08 21.15 10.09
C TRP A 109 -15.68 20.74 8.65
N VAL A 110 -16.64 20.39 7.79
CA VAL A 110 -16.36 20.07 6.40
C VAL A 110 -16.64 21.30 5.56
N GLU A 111 -15.62 21.79 4.87
CA GLU A 111 -15.76 22.86 3.90
C GLU A 111 -16.80 22.48 2.83
N PRO A 112 -17.90 23.22 2.68
CA PRO A 112 -19.01 22.84 1.78
C PRO A 112 -18.59 22.64 0.31
N GLY A 113 -17.53 23.34 -0.11
CA GLY A 113 -16.97 23.23 -1.48
C GLY A 113 -16.07 22.03 -1.71
N LEU A 114 -15.60 21.33 -0.65
CA LEU A 114 -14.60 20.27 -0.74
C LEU A 114 -15.08 19.05 -1.57
N PRO A 115 -16.30 18.50 -1.38
CA PRO A 115 -16.77 17.38 -2.20
C PRO A 115 -16.80 17.70 -3.69
N ALA A 116 -17.34 18.84 -4.05
CA ALA A 116 -17.41 19.29 -5.45
C ALA A 116 -16.02 19.58 -6.05
N ALA A 117 -15.09 20.09 -5.26
CA ALA A 117 -13.70 20.28 -5.68
C ALA A 117 -12.99 18.94 -5.94
N LEU A 118 -13.19 17.95 -5.07
CA LEU A 118 -12.64 16.60 -5.24
C LEU A 118 -13.22 15.89 -6.47
N GLU A 119 -14.48 16.12 -6.82
CA GLU A 119 -15.09 15.53 -8.02
C GLU A 119 -14.50 16.07 -9.33
N ARG A 120 -14.00 17.31 -9.34
CA ARG A 120 -13.35 17.93 -10.50
C ARG A 120 -11.97 17.37 -10.79
N LEU A 121 -11.36 16.67 -9.83
CA LEU A 121 -10.05 16.10 -9.98
C LEU A 121 -10.10 14.79 -10.76
N SER A 122 -9.03 14.52 -11.51
CA SER A 122 -8.83 13.21 -12.09
C SER A 122 -8.76 12.14 -10.97
N GLU A 123 -9.07 10.90 -11.29
CA GLU A 123 -9.02 9.78 -10.32
C GLU A 123 -7.67 9.70 -9.60
N ARG A 124 -6.57 9.87 -10.33
CA ARG A 124 -5.20 9.85 -9.74
C ARG A 124 -4.96 11.02 -8.77
N GLN A 125 -5.39 12.22 -9.13
CA GLN A 125 -5.23 13.40 -8.26
C GLN A 125 -6.07 13.24 -6.99
N ARG A 126 -7.30 12.78 -7.12
CA ARG A 126 -8.19 12.51 -6.00
C ARG A 126 -7.61 11.45 -5.06
N GLN A 127 -7.11 10.35 -5.62
CA GLN A 127 -6.43 9.32 -4.84
C GLN A 127 -5.19 9.86 -4.12
N ALA A 128 -4.37 10.66 -4.80
CA ALA A 128 -3.19 11.26 -4.18
C ALA A 128 -3.55 12.14 -2.98
N ILE A 129 -4.55 13.00 -3.12
CA ILE A 129 -5.01 13.86 -2.04
C ILE A 129 -5.55 13.03 -0.87
N LEU A 130 -6.40 12.03 -1.14
CA LEU A 130 -6.94 11.17 -0.10
C LEU A 130 -5.84 10.38 0.63
N LEU A 131 -4.86 9.86 -0.10
CA LEU A 131 -3.75 9.12 0.51
C LEU A 131 -2.88 10.02 1.39
N CYS A 132 -2.51 11.23 0.91
CA CYS A 132 -1.69 12.15 1.69
C CYS A 132 -2.45 12.74 2.88
N HIS A 133 -3.61 13.33 2.66
CA HIS A 133 -4.30 14.10 3.69
C HIS A 133 -5.26 13.27 4.54
N GLY A 134 -5.91 12.26 3.94
CA GLY A 134 -6.84 11.39 4.68
C GLY A 134 -6.14 10.25 5.41
N TYR A 135 -5.04 9.74 4.88
CA TYR A 135 -4.40 8.52 5.38
C TYR A 135 -2.94 8.69 5.78
N GLY A 136 -2.40 9.91 5.72
CA GLY A 136 -1.07 10.25 6.20
C GLY A 136 0.08 9.62 5.38
N TRP A 137 -0.14 9.38 4.09
CA TRP A 137 0.93 8.93 3.21
C TRP A 137 1.81 10.12 2.83
N THR A 138 3.11 9.91 2.74
CA THR A 138 4.04 10.91 2.23
C THR A 138 3.92 11.05 0.71
N LEU A 139 4.31 12.20 0.16
CA LEU A 139 4.32 12.41 -1.29
C LEU A 139 5.23 11.43 -2.02
N VAL A 140 6.30 10.98 -1.38
CA VAL A 140 7.21 9.96 -1.93
C VAL A 140 6.50 8.61 -2.02
N GLU A 141 5.80 8.20 -0.97
CA GLU A 141 5.02 6.95 -0.98
C GLU A 141 3.91 6.96 -2.02
N VAL A 142 3.25 8.10 -2.22
CA VAL A 142 2.21 8.25 -3.24
C VAL A 142 2.80 8.35 -4.65
N GLY A 143 3.93 9.02 -4.81
CA GLY A 143 4.58 9.22 -6.11
C GLY A 143 5.25 7.96 -6.66
N SER A 144 5.86 7.15 -5.80
CA SER A 144 6.59 5.93 -6.17
C SER A 144 5.77 4.93 -7.02
N PRO A 145 4.52 4.60 -6.70
CA PRO A 145 3.70 3.70 -7.51
C PRO A 145 3.39 4.22 -8.92
N TRP A 146 3.44 5.53 -9.14
CA TRP A 146 3.07 6.16 -10.41
C TRP A 146 4.27 6.68 -11.21
N ALA A 147 5.48 6.63 -10.65
CA ALA A 147 6.70 7.13 -11.30
C ALA A 147 7.03 6.40 -12.61
N SER A 148 6.59 5.16 -12.78
CA SER A 148 6.82 4.37 -14.00
C SER A 148 5.81 4.64 -15.13
N ASP A 149 4.70 5.31 -14.84
CA ASP A 149 3.68 5.67 -15.81
C ASP A 149 3.74 7.19 -16.12
N ARG A 150 4.70 7.65 -16.92
CA ARG A 150 4.96 9.05 -17.29
C ARG A 150 5.04 9.99 -16.06
N PRO A 151 6.02 10.87 -15.97
CA PRO A 151 6.14 11.79 -14.85
C PRO A 151 4.86 12.63 -14.78
N VAL A 152 3.99 12.31 -13.85
CA VAL A 152 2.90 13.21 -13.48
C VAL A 152 3.62 14.44 -12.91
N ARG A 153 3.56 15.56 -13.63
CA ARG A 153 4.10 16.82 -13.18
C ARG A 153 3.35 17.23 -11.91
N PHE A 154 3.82 16.79 -10.76
CA PHE A 154 3.36 17.26 -9.45
C PHE A 154 3.72 18.75 -9.18
N ALA A 155 4.39 19.40 -10.11
CA ALA A 155 4.77 20.80 -10.00
C ALA A 155 3.56 21.76 -9.83
N ALA A 156 2.36 21.34 -10.21
CA ALA A 156 1.19 22.22 -10.09
C ALA A 156 0.52 22.20 -8.71
N ALA A 157 0.66 21.12 -7.93
CA ALA A 157 0.03 21.05 -6.61
C ALA A 157 0.84 21.75 -5.51
N ALA A 158 2.16 21.85 -5.67
CA ALA A 158 3.01 22.52 -4.70
C ALA A 158 2.91 24.05 -4.74
N GLN A 159 2.36 24.62 -5.80
CA GLN A 159 2.19 26.08 -5.93
C GLN A 159 0.89 26.61 -5.30
N CYS A 160 -0.08 25.76 -4.98
CA CYS A 160 -1.33 26.18 -4.35
C CYS A 160 -1.25 26.45 -2.84
N TRP A 161 -0.11 26.18 -2.21
CA TRP A 161 0.07 26.30 -0.74
C TRP A 161 0.97 27.45 -0.30
N ARG A 162 1.13 28.50 -1.12
CA ARG A 162 1.84 29.72 -0.73
C ARG A 162 0.92 30.94 -0.64
N TYR A 163 -0.24 30.77 -0.03
CA TYR A 163 -1.04 31.91 0.45
C TYR A 163 -1.61 31.59 1.80
#